data_44a877764ac32e7d559f6659855dc63a
#
_entry.id   44a877764ac32e7d559f6659855dc63a
#
_cell.length_a   1.000
_cell.length_b   1.000
_cell.length_c   1.000
_cell.angle_alpha   90.00
_cell.angle_beta   90.00
_cell.angle_gamma   90.00
#
_symmetry.space_group_name_H-M   'P 1'
#
loop_
_entity.id
_entity.type
_entity.pdbx_description
1 polymer ?
#
loop_
_entity_poly.entity_id
_entity_poly.type
_entity_poly.pdbx_seq_one_letter_code
_entity_poly.pdbx_strand_id
1 'polypeptide(L)'
;MYSANLIIKQLNKLLISALFLFLTVHVFGQDNSPYSRYGIGDLTPNQNIVNRGMGGISIGYSDYGLLGSPFNINFINPAALGNISNTGNFSNTIFDMGSELDFRTLKSSNGADKYIAKNLVISYMELAFPFSTKKMEKHGTNGGLSFGLRPISRINYKIEQSRRDNTTDSIHTLFEGNGGLNQINISAGIKKKGSGPHKNELSFGVSSGFSFGIKDFSTKTTIINDTVPYLKSNFEVKSRMYGLFLNAGVQYFMHFKNGATLRIGSYADLKQKLNAKQSTINETFTYDYNGGEVMIDSVSLASDVKGSILIPASYGVGFTYQSKNKQWLLGADYEVSNWNNYRYYDQTDYTQNNWVIRVGAEYYPAKSNGANRKYSDYIKYRTGCYYGPDYIKLTESRTNFAFTGGLSLPLTTPRYIQSRGEYVTLNTSFEIGSRGSNVNTGIKEGFTRINVGLSMNARWFQKRSYD
;
A
#
# COMPACT_ATOMS: atom_id res chain seq x y z
N MET A 1 -25.73 -12.68 -31.31
CA MET A 1 -25.23 -11.35 -30.94
C MET A 1 -26.04 -10.66 -29.84
N TYR A 2 -27.35 -10.84 -29.77
CA TYR A 2 -28.22 -10.25 -28.74
C TYR A 2 -28.03 -10.81 -27.33
N SER A 3 -27.68 -12.08 -27.15
CA SER A 3 -27.51 -12.71 -25.82
C SER A 3 -26.30 -12.23 -25.07
N ALA A 4 -25.19 -11.94 -25.74
CA ALA A 4 -23.94 -11.47 -25.10
C ALA A 4 -24.09 -10.05 -24.52
N ASN A 5 -24.81 -9.16 -25.20
CA ASN A 5 -25.09 -7.81 -24.70
C ASN A 5 -26.04 -7.81 -23.49
N LEU A 6 -26.95 -8.79 -23.43
CA LEU A 6 -27.88 -8.94 -22.30
C LEU A 6 -27.14 -9.42 -21.04
N ILE A 7 -26.22 -10.36 -21.21
CA ILE A 7 -25.37 -10.88 -20.11
C ILE A 7 -24.44 -9.79 -19.58
N ILE A 8 -23.82 -9.01 -20.45
CA ILE A 8 -22.95 -7.88 -20.04
C ILE A 8 -23.75 -6.79 -19.30
N LYS A 9 -24.97 -6.48 -19.77
CA LYS A 9 -25.87 -5.54 -19.08
C LYS A 9 -26.33 -6.06 -17.71
N GLN A 10 -26.58 -7.35 -17.57
CA GLN A 10 -26.93 -7.97 -16.29
C GLN A 10 -25.71 -8.04 -15.36
N LEU A 11 -24.51 -8.35 -15.88
CA LEU A 11 -23.27 -8.35 -15.10
C LEU A 11 -22.94 -6.94 -14.59
N ASN A 12 -23.09 -5.91 -15.42
CA ASN A 12 -22.89 -4.52 -15.00
C ASN A 12 -23.92 -4.08 -13.94
N LYS A 13 -25.17 -4.51 -14.04
CA LYS A 13 -26.18 -4.25 -12.99
C LYS A 13 -25.84 -4.97 -11.69
N LEU A 14 -25.40 -6.22 -11.76
CA LEU A 14 -24.96 -7.01 -10.61
C LEU A 14 -23.71 -6.40 -9.95
N LEU A 15 -22.74 -5.95 -10.73
CA LEU A 15 -21.54 -5.25 -10.25
C LEU A 15 -21.88 -3.91 -9.60
N ILE A 16 -22.78 -3.12 -10.19
CA ILE A 16 -23.25 -1.86 -9.61
C ILE A 16 -24.05 -2.14 -8.33
N SER A 17 -24.91 -3.16 -8.31
CA SER A 17 -25.65 -3.55 -7.11
C SER A 17 -24.73 -4.09 -6.01
N ALA A 18 -23.70 -4.87 -6.36
CA ALA A 18 -22.70 -5.34 -5.42
C ALA A 18 -21.85 -4.18 -4.88
N LEU A 19 -21.50 -3.21 -5.72
CA LEU A 19 -20.79 -1.98 -5.29
C LEU A 19 -21.66 -1.15 -4.34
N PHE A 20 -22.98 -1.01 -4.63
CA PHE A 20 -23.93 -0.34 -3.73
C PHE A 20 -24.12 -1.11 -2.41
N LEU A 21 -24.19 -2.44 -2.46
CA LEU A 21 -24.26 -3.27 -1.26
C LEU A 21 -23.00 -3.13 -0.38
N PHE A 22 -21.83 -2.99 -1.00
CA PHE A 22 -20.58 -2.70 -0.29
C PHE A 22 -20.58 -1.33 0.39
N LEU A 23 -21.24 -0.33 -0.19
CA LEU A 23 -21.35 1.02 0.39
C LEU A 23 -22.32 1.10 1.58
N THR A 24 -23.24 0.13 1.72
CA THR A 24 -24.21 0.08 2.84
C THR A 24 -23.70 -0.69 4.06
N VAL A 25 -22.56 -1.38 3.95
CA VAL A 25 -21.93 -2.01 5.11
C VAL A 25 -21.33 -0.90 5.96
N HIS A 26 -21.95 -0.61 7.10
CA HIS A 26 -21.34 0.20 8.15
C HIS A 26 -20.13 -0.54 8.71
N VAL A 27 -19.00 -0.40 8.05
CA VAL A 27 -17.72 -0.90 8.56
C VAL A 27 -17.27 0.12 9.59
N PHE A 28 -17.59 -0.14 10.85
CA PHE A 28 -16.89 0.49 11.96
C PHE A 28 -15.46 -0.05 11.92
N GLY A 29 -14.58 0.68 11.25
CA GLY A 29 -13.18 0.32 11.12
C GLY A 29 -12.49 0.49 12.46
N GLN A 30 -12.33 -0.58 13.19
CA GLN A 30 -11.41 -0.66 14.32
C GLN A 30 -10.24 -1.53 13.89
N ASP A 31 -9.27 -0.89 13.24
CA ASP A 31 -7.96 -1.50 13.04
C ASP A 31 -7.23 -1.42 14.39
N ASN A 32 -7.19 -2.52 15.11
CA ASN A 32 -6.63 -2.53 16.44
C ASN A 32 -5.37 -3.41 16.46
N SER A 33 -4.26 -2.84 15.94
CA SER A 33 -2.95 -3.46 16.13
C SER A 33 -2.22 -2.77 17.28
N PRO A 34 -2.02 -3.45 18.43
CA PRO A 34 -1.26 -2.91 19.56
C PRO A 34 0.15 -2.46 19.19
N TYR A 35 0.71 -3.07 18.16
CA TYR A 35 2.04 -2.74 17.66
C TYR A 35 2.09 -1.44 16.85
N SER A 36 0.94 -0.90 16.42
CA SER A 36 0.88 0.40 15.76
C SER A 36 1.26 1.57 16.68
N ARG A 37 1.42 1.33 17.97
CA ARG A 37 1.94 2.28 18.95
C ARG A 37 3.41 2.67 18.69
N TYR A 38 4.21 1.76 18.11
CA TYR A 38 5.66 1.91 17.96
C TYR A 38 6.05 2.40 16.57
N GLY A 39 7.23 3.03 16.46
CA GLY A 39 7.73 3.58 15.22
C GLY A 39 6.79 4.63 14.63
N ILE A 40 6.53 4.51 13.34
CA ILE A 40 5.56 5.37 12.63
C ILE A 40 4.16 4.75 12.55
N GLY A 41 3.92 3.64 13.25
CA GLY A 41 2.67 2.88 13.19
C GLY A 41 2.76 1.60 12.39
N ASP A 42 1.64 0.96 12.10
CA ASP A 42 1.58 -0.22 11.25
C ASP A 42 1.85 0.17 9.79
N LEU A 43 2.94 -0.37 9.22
CA LEU A 43 3.30 -0.09 7.81
C LEU A 43 2.24 -0.67 6.88
N THR A 44 1.70 0.17 6.01
CA THR A 44 0.78 -0.30 4.97
C THR A 44 1.55 -0.95 3.84
N PRO A 45 1.01 -2.03 3.23
CA PRO A 45 1.57 -2.54 1.99
C PRO A 45 1.57 -1.43 0.93
N ASN A 46 2.77 -1.07 0.47
CA ASN A 46 2.96 0.06 -0.45
C ASN A 46 2.92 -0.33 -1.93
N GLN A 47 2.62 -1.60 -2.26
CA GLN A 47 2.46 -2.08 -3.63
C GLN A 47 1.01 -1.89 -4.12
N ASN A 48 0.85 -1.74 -5.44
CA ASN A 48 -0.47 -1.77 -6.06
C ASN A 48 -1.11 -3.17 -5.94
N ILE A 49 -2.43 -3.26 -6.14
CA ILE A 49 -3.19 -4.51 -5.95
C ILE A 49 -2.73 -5.62 -6.88
N VAL A 50 -2.32 -5.30 -8.09
CA VAL A 50 -1.78 -6.26 -9.06
C VAL A 50 -0.53 -6.93 -8.51
N ASN A 51 0.41 -6.15 -8.00
CA ASN A 51 1.67 -6.64 -7.44
C ASN A 51 1.42 -7.41 -6.14
N ARG A 52 0.49 -6.96 -5.30
CA ARG A 52 0.09 -7.65 -4.07
C ARG A 52 -0.41 -9.06 -4.33
N GLY A 53 -1.14 -9.29 -5.44
CA GLY A 53 -1.54 -10.63 -5.88
C GLY A 53 -0.38 -11.56 -6.23
N MET A 54 0.82 -11.02 -6.44
CA MET A 54 2.06 -11.74 -6.77
C MET A 54 3.10 -11.65 -5.65
N GLY A 55 2.71 -11.72 -4.38
CA GLY A 55 3.63 -11.59 -3.25
C GLY A 55 4.19 -10.18 -3.06
N GLY A 56 3.73 -9.20 -3.82
CA GLY A 56 4.22 -7.84 -3.78
C GLY A 56 5.45 -7.56 -4.66
N ILE A 57 5.81 -8.46 -5.59
CA ILE A 57 6.92 -8.19 -6.53
C ILE A 57 6.61 -6.95 -7.35
N SER A 58 7.55 -5.99 -7.35
CA SER A 58 7.33 -4.67 -7.95
C SER A 58 8.60 -4.04 -8.51
N ILE A 59 9.77 -4.38 -7.98
CA ILE A 59 11.02 -3.67 -8.26
C ILE A 59 11.46 -3.85 -9.71
N GLY A 60 11.43 -5.10 -10.20
CA GLY A 60 11.66 -5.42 -11.61
C GLY A 60 10.37 -5.50 -12.44
N TYR A 61 9.20 -5.25 -11.83
CA TYR A 61 7.93 -5.42 -12.51
C TYR A 61 7.55 -4.19 -13.34
N SER A 62 7.06 -4.47 -14.55
CA SER A 62 6.36 -3.48 -15.35
C SER A 62 5.35 -4.23 -16.20
N ASP A 63 4.10 -3.80 -16.15
CA ASP A 63 3.03 -4.45 -16.91
C ASP A 63 3.12 -4.05 -18.39
N TYR A 64 3.11 -5.07 -19.26
CA TYR A 64 2.87 -4.87 -20.68
C TYR A 64 1.48 -5.39 -21.02
N GLY A 65 0.57 -4.48 -21.25
CA GLY A 65 -0.73 -4.82 -21.78
C GLY A 65 -0.64 -5.44 -23.17
N LEU A 66 -1.75 -5.98 -23.65
CA LEU A 66 -1.90 -6.59 -24.97
C LEU A 66 -1.41 -5.70 -26.13
N LEU A 67 -1.45 -4.38 -25.95
CA LEU A 67 -1.12 -3.36 -26.95
C LEU A 67 0.14 -2.55 -26.58
N GLY A 68 0.95 -3.02 -25.63
CA GLY A 68 2.18 -2.36 -25.22
C GLY A 68 2.01 -1.18 -24.26
N SER A 69 0.78 -0.87 -23.84
CA SER A 69 0.53 0.10 -22.76
C SER A 69 0.34 -0.62 -21.44
N PRO A 70 0.91 -0.12 -20.33
CA PRO A 70 0.71 -0.73 -19.02
C PRO A 70 -0.76 -0.62 -18.59
N PHE A 71 -1.27 -1.66 -17.92
CA PHE A 71 -2.64 -1.69 -17.37
C PHE A 71 -2.71 -1.13 -15.95
N ASN A 72 -1.59 -0.98 -15.26
CA ASN A 72 -1.48 -0.46 -13.91
C ASN A 72 -0.23 0.39 -13.73
N ILE A 73 -0.17 1.12 -12.64
CA ILE A 73 0.93 2.02 -12.30
C ILE A 73 1.78 1.34 -11.22
N ASN A 74 3.08 1.14 -11.51
CA ASN A 74 4.03 0.73 -10.49
C ASN A 74 4.69 1.99 -9.91
N PHE A 75 4.36 2.32 -8.67
CA PHE A 75 4.86 3.50 -7.96
C PHE A 75 5.97 3.19 -6.95
N ILE A 76 6.41 1.92 -6.83
CA ILE A 76 7.55 1.52 -6.01
C ILE A 76 8.85 1.87 -6.70
N ASN A 77 8.96 1.48 -7.96
CA ASN A 77 10.09 1.82 -8.80
C ASN A 77 9.65 2.82 -9.87
N PRO A 78 9.95 4.12 -9.73
CA PRO A 78 9.49 5.15 -10.66
C PRO A 78 10.06 4.99 -12.08
N ALA A 79 11.13 4.19 -12.26
CA ALA A 79 11.64 3.86 -13.59
C ALA A 79 10.59 3.12 -14.46
N ALA A 80 9.62 2.43 -13.84
CA ALA A 80 8.54 1.75 -14.55
C ALA A 80 7.65 2.71 -15.35
N LEU A 81 7.58 3.99 -14.95
CA LEU A 81 6.83 5.03 -15.68
C LEU A 81 7.39 5.30 -17.07
N GLY A 82 8.68 5.03 -17.31
CA GLY A 82 9.26 5.08 -18.65
C GLY A 82 8.62 4.12 -19.65
N ASN A 83 7.84 3.14 -19.19
CA ASN A 83 7.10 2.21 -20.04
C ASN A 83 5.73 2.74 -20.47
N ILE A 84 5.26 3.85 -19.87
CA ILE A 84 4.07 4.56 -20.33
C ILE A 84 4.44 5.27 -21.64
N SER A 85 3.87 4.80 -22.74
CA SER A 85 4.15 5.36 -24.06
C SER A 85 2.86 5.70 -24.79
N ASN A 86 2.96 6.65 -25.70
CA ASN A 86 1.91 6.89 -26.66
C ASN A 86 1.86 5.70 -27.63
N THR A 87 0.77 4.96 -27.65
CA THR A 87 0.59 3.83 -28.58
C THR A 87 0.00 4.38 -29.88
N GLY A 88 0.85 4.64 -30.86
CA GLY A 88 0.44 5.22 -32.14
C GLY A 88 -0.05 6.67 -31.99
N ASN A 89 -1.30 6.95 -32.38
CA ASN A 89 -1.90 8.28 -32.28
C ASN A 89 -2.56 8.57 -30.91
N PHE A 90 -2.36 7.70 -29.91
CA PHE A 90 -3.11 7.76 -28.66
C PHE A 90 -2.20 8.04 -27.45
N SER A 91 -2.47 9.15 -26.80
CA SER A 91 -1.92 9.47 -25.48
C SER A 91 -2.87 8.89 -24.42
N ASN A 92 -2.46 7.84 -23.77
CA ASN A 92 -3.30 7.13 -22.80
C ASN A 92 -2.95 7.56 -21.37
N THR A 93 -3.90 8.16 -20.70
CA THR A 93 -3.82 8.43 -19.26
C THR A 93 -4.30 7.21 -18.50
N ILE A 94 -3.57 6.79 -17.48
CA ILE A 94 -3.90 5.67 -16.61
C ILE A 94 -4.34 6.22 -15.27
N PHE A 95 -5.50 5.82 -14.82
CA PHE A 95 -5.97 6.02 -13.46
C PHE A 95 -6.02 4.66 -12.76
N ASP A 96 -5.39 4.56 -11.60
CA ASP A 96 -5.29 3.33 -10.81
C ASP A 96 -5.60 3.64 -9.35
N MET A 97 -6.58 2.96 -8.78
CA MET A 97 -6.97 3.11 -7.39
C MET A 97 -7.20 1.75 -6.74
N GLY A 98 -6.95 1.68 -5.46
CA GLY A 98 -7.12 0.46 -4.70
C GLY A 98 -7.69 0.69 -3.31
N SER A 99 -8.46 -0.30 -2.85
CA SER A 99 -8.99 -0.39 -1.49
C SER A 99 -8.65 -1.74 -0.87
N GLU A 100 -8.58 -1.78 0.44
CA GLU A 100 -8.22 -2.95 1.24
C GLU A 100 -9.25 -3.17 2.33
N LEU A 101 -9.73 -4.41 2.44
CA LEU A 101 -10.46 -4.95 3.58
C LEU A 101 -9.46 -5.82 4.38
N ASP A 102 -9.10 -5.41 5.57
CA ASP A 102 -8.20 -6.15 6.48
C ASP A 102 -9.03 -6.78 7.61
N PHE A 103 -8.98 -8.10 7.71
CA PHE A 103 -9.52 -8.89 8.80
C PHE A 103 -8.35 -9.39 9.62
N ARG A 104 -8.20 -8.89 10.84
CA ARG A 104 -7.08 -9.21 11.70
C ARG A 104 -7.53 -9.91 12.96
N THR A 105 -6.92 -11.02 13.29
CA THR A 105 -7.15 -11.78 14.51
C THR A 105 -5.95 -11.63 15.43
N LEU A 106 -6.16 -11.05 16.59
CA LEU A 106 -5.14 -10.91 17.64
C LEU A 106 -5.27 -12.06 18.64
N LYS A 107 -4.17 -12.71 18.94
CA LYS A 107 -4.10 -13.79 19.92
C LYS A 107 -2.95 -13.54 20.88
N SER A 108 -3.25 -13.39 22.16
CA SER A 108 -2.24 -13.33 23.22
C SER A 108 -1.69 -14.71 23.53
N SER A 109 -0.42 -14.80 23.98
CA SER A 109 0.20 -16.04 24.44
C SER A 109 -0.46 -16.58 25.72
N ASN A 110 -0.96 -15.71 26.57
CA ASN A 110 -1.48 -16.04 27.92
C ASN A 110 -3.02 -16.12 27.99
N GLY A 111 -3.73 -15.85 26.87
CA GLY A 111 -5.18 -15.81 26.84
C GLY A 111 -5.80 -16.77 25.85
N ALA A 112 -6.96 -17.33 26.23
CA ALA A 112 -7.80 -18.11 25.33
C ALA A 112 -8.56 -17.20 24.33
N ASP A 113 -8.65 -15.89 24.61
CA ASP A 113 -9.48 -14.96 23.88
C ASP A 113 -8.83 -14.51 22.58
N LYS A 114 -9.63 -14.46 21.53
CA LYS A 114 -9.29 -13.95 20.22
C LYS A 114 -10.06 -12.67 19.98
N TYR A 115 -9.36 -11.59 19.65
CA TYR A 115 -9.97 -10.36 19.21
C TYR A 115 -9.91 -10.27 17.69
N ILE A 116 -11.02 -9.89 17.04
CA ILE A 116 -11.11 -9.74 15.58
C ILE A 116 -11.32 -8.26 15.26
N ALA A 117 -10.36 -7.67 14.59
CA ALA A 117 -10.45 -6.33 14.03
C ALA A 117 -10.81 -6.40 12.55
N LYS A 118 -11.62 -5.44 12.07
CA LYS A 118 -12.00 -5.30 10.67
C LYS A 118 -11.79 -3.86 10.23
N ASN A 119 -11.15 -3.66 9.10
CA ASN A 119 -10.87 -2.34 8.58
C ASN A 119 -11.06 -2.26 7.06
N LEU A 120 -11.67 -1.17 6.58
CA LEU A 120 -11.77 -0.83 5.16
C LEU A 120 -11.06 0.49 4.91
N VAL A 121 -10.10 0.47 4.00
CA VAL A 121 -9.29 1.65 3.71
C VAL A 121 -9.00 1.79 2.22
N ILE A 122 -8.76 3.02 1.80
CA ILE A 122 -8.17 3.31 0.49
C ILE A 122 -6.66 3.05 0.60
N SER A 123 -6.15 2.14 -0.25
CA SER A 123 -4.74 1.77 -0.27
C SER A 123 -3.88 2.74 -1.07
N TYR A 124 -4.40 3.23 -2.18
CA TYR A 124 -3.73 4.23 -3.03
C TYR A 124 -4.69 4.80 -4.07
N MET A 125 -4.29 5.93 -4.61
CA MET A 125 -4.87 6.56 -5.79
C MET A 125 -3.74 7.17 -6.61
N GLU A 126 -3.58 6.74 -7.87
CA GLU A 126 -2.52 7.18 -8.77
C GLU A 126 -3.08 7.53 -10.14
N LEU A 127 -2.54 8.59 -10.73
CA LEU A 127 -2.83 9.03 -12.07
C LEU A 127 -1.52 9.16 -12.84
N ALA A 128 -1.41 8.54 -14.02
CA ALA A 128 -0.20 8.61 -14.81
C ALA A 128 -0.51 8.91 -16.28
N PHE A 129 0.37 9.64 -16.94
CA PHE A 129 0.25 9.98 -18.34
C PHE A 129 1.62 10.06 -19.02
N PRO A 130 1.68 9.71 -20.32
CA PRO A 130 2.90 9.84 -21.10
C PRO A 130 3.21 11.32 -21.38
N PHE A 131 4.48 11.69 -21.34
CA PHE A 131 4.95 13.00 -21.78
C PHE A 131 5.85 12.92 -23.03
N SER A 132 5.98 11.73 -23.61
CA SER A 132 6.82 11.53 -24.79
C SER A 132 6.34 12.35 -25.98
N THR A 133 7.26 13.07 -26.60
CA THR A 133 7.01 13.73 -27.87
C THR A 133 7.28 12.77 -29.04
N LYS A 134 6.68 13.02 -30.21
CA LYS A 134 6.97 12.24 -31.44
C LYS A 134 8.47 12.20 -31.80
N LYS A 135 9.23 13.27 -31.48
CA LYS A 135 10.68 13.32 -31.66
C LYS A 135 11.41 12.36 -30.71
N MET A 136 11.03 12.33 -29.45
CA MET A 136 11.59 11.39 -28.45
C MET A 136 11.33 9.93 -28.85
N GLU A 137 10.12 9.61 -29.27
CA GLU A 137 9.74 8.25 -29.69
C GLU A 137 10.51 7.78 -30.91
N LYS A 138 10.74 8.66 -31.90
CA LYS A 138 11.60 8.38 -33.06
C LYS A 138 13.04 8.02 -32.64
N HIS A 139 13.54 8.59 -31.57
CA HIS A 139 14.85 8.28 -30.98
C HIS A 139 14.81 7.14 -29.98
N GLY A 140 13.69 6.40 -29.87
CA GLY A 140 13.52 5.28 -28.95
C GLY A 140 13.46 5.69 -27.48
N THR A 141 13.06 6.92 -27.19
CA THR A 141 12.92 7.44 -25.83
C THR A 141 11.45 7.63 -25.51
N ASN A 142 11.00 7.04 -24.39
CA ASN A 142 9.64 7.20 -23.86
C ASN A 142 9.72 7.76 -22.45
N GLY A 143 8.66 8.43 -21.99
CA GLY A 143 8.58 8.94 -20.64
C GLY A 143 7.16 9.06 -20.13
N GLY A 144 6.98 8.91 -18.83
CA GLY A 144 5.72 9.07 -18.15
C GLY A 144 5.87 9.85 -16.85
N LEU A 145 4.80 10.54 -16.49
CA LEU A 145 4.63 11.24 -15.22
C LEU A 145 3.52 10.57 -14.43
N SER A 146 3.61 10.58 -13.11
CA SER A 146 2.47 10.20 -12.25
C SER A 146 2.31 11.15 -11.08
N PHE A 147 1.07 11.19 -10.57
CA PHE A 147 0.66 11.87 -9.35
C PHE A 147 -0.16 10.90 -8.52
N GLY A 148 0.10 10.86 -7.23
CA GLY A 148 -0.61 9.94 -6.38
C GLY A 148 -0.71 10.36 -4.92
N LEU A 149 -1.59 9.64 -4.23
CA LEU A 149 -1.78 9.72 -2.80
C LEU A 149 -1.86 8.30 -2.24
N ARG A 150 -1.10 8.03 -1.18
CA ARG A 150 -1.12 6.74 -0.50
C ARG A 150 -0.82 6.87 0.98
N PRO A 151 -1.41 6.05 1.85
CA PRO A 151 -0.97 5.89 3.22
C PRO A 151 0.35 5.13 3.26
N ILE A 152 1.26 5.54 4.12
CA ILE A 152 2.54 4.86 4.39
C ILE A 152 2.43 4.03 5.65
N SER A 153 1.74 4.56 6.66
CA SER A 153 1.47 3.85 7.90
C SER A 153 0.14 4.25 8.50
N ARG A 154 -0.34 3.43 9.42
CA ARG A 154 -1.57 3.68 10.19
C ARG A 154 -1.30 3.45 11.66
N ILE A 155 -1.85 4.33 12.49
CA ILE A 155 -1.88 4.16 13.93
C ILE A 155 -3.34 4.08 14.31
N ASN A 156 -3.75 2.94 14.83
CA ASN A 156 -5.07 2.79 15.42
C ASN A 156 -5.02 1.60 16.38
N TYR A 157 -5.13 1.87 17.66
CA TYR A 157 -5.22 0.86 18.69
C TYR A 157 -6.01 1.35 19.90
N LYS A 158 -6.65 0.40 20.54
CA LYS A 158 -7.33 0.56 21.81
C LYS A 158 -7.02 -0.66 22.69
N ILE A 159 -6.29 -0.45 23.78
CA ILE A 159 -5.84 -1.49 24.68
C ILE A 159 -6.34 -1.16 26.07
N GLU A 160 -7.08 -2.08 26.66
CA GLU A 160 -7.57 -1.97 28.02
C GLU A 160 -6.76 -2.90 28.92
N GLN A 161 -6.28 -2.37 30.03
CA GLN A 161 -5.58 -3.12 31.04
C GLN A 161 -6.25 -2.88 32.39
N SER A 162 -6.62 -3.95 33.08
CA SER A 162 -7.17 -3.89 34.43
C SER A 162 -6.20 -4.53 35.39
N ARG A 163 -5.89 -3.84 36.46
CA ARG A 163 -5.01 -4.28 37.52
C ARG A 163 -5.68 -4.05 38.87
N ARG A 164 -5.66 -5.04 39.79
CA ARG A 164 -6.09 -4.85 41.16
C ARG A 164 -4.88 -4.49 42.01
N ASP A 165 -4.95 -3.40 42.75
CA ASP A 165 -3.93 -3.02 43.71
C ASP A 165 -4.33 -3.54 45.08
N ASN A 166 -3.39 -3.93 45.85
CA ASN A 166 -3.31 -4.82 47.01
C ASN A 166 -4.47 -4.95 48.00
N THR A 167 -5.56 -4.16 47.97
CA THR A 167 -6.64 -4.41 48.95
C THR A 167 -8.05 -4.02 48.47
N THR A 168 -8.25 -2.94 47.72
CA THR A 168 -9.61 -2.45 47.45
C THR A 168 -9.77 -1.81 46.10
N ASP A 169 -8.71 -1.29 45.51
CA ASP A 169 -8.80 -0.45 44.31
C ASP A 169 -8.55 -1.22 43.02
N SER A 170 -9.41 -1.05 42.04
CA SER A 170 -9.19 -1.52 40.69
C SER A 170 -8.73 -0.37 39.82
N ILE A 171 -7.57 -0.53 39.17
CA ILE A 171 -7.01 0.45 38.25
C ILE A 171 -7.30 -0.01 36.83
N HIS A 172 -8.05 0.78 36.09
CA HIS A 172 -8.30 0.58 34.68
C HIS A 172 -7.51 1.60 33.87
N THR A 173 -6.63 1.10 33.01
CA THR A 173 -5.84 1.93 32.09
C THR A 173 -6.26 1.64 30.66
N LEU A 174 -6.64 2.69 29.95
CA LEU A 174 -7.00 2.66 28.54
C LEU A 174 -5.91 3.35 27.75
N PHE A 175 -5.26 2.61 26.85
CA PHE A 175 -4.30 3.13 25.87
C PHE A 175 -4.98 3.24 24.51
N GLU A 176 -5.02 4.42 23.96
CA GLU A 176 -5.58 4.70 22.66
C GLU A 176 -4.53 5.39 21.77
N GLY A 177 -4.55 5.08 20.50
CA GLY A 177 -3.75 5.77 19.53
C GLY A 177 -4.43 5.85 18.19
N ASN A 178 -4.26 6.99 17.52
CA ASN A 178 -4.83 7.28 16.22
C ASN A 178 -3.85 8.07 15.35
N GLY A 179 -3.94 7.89 14.03
CA GLY A 179 -3.15 8.64 13.08
C GLY A 179 -2.45 7.79 12.04
N GLY A 180 -1.24 8.21 11.70
CA GLY A 180 -0.40 7.59 10.68
C GLY A 180 0.21 8.61 9.74
N LEU A 181 0.93 8.12 8.73
CA LEU A 181 1.64 8.92 7.74
C LEU A 181 1.05 8.67 6.36
N ASN A 182 0.74 9.75 5.64
CA ASN A 182 0.30 9.74 4.25
C ASN A 182 1.35 10.42 3.37
N GLN A 183 1.33 10.10 2.08
CA GLN A 183 2.28 10.63 1.11
C GLN A 183 1.57 11.04 -0.18
N ILE A 184 1.81 12.29 -0.61
CA ILE A 184 1.46 12.77 -1.95
C ILE A 184 2.75 12.74 -2.76
N ASN A 185 2.72 12.12 -3.93
CA ASN A 185 3.88 11.96 -4.80
C ASN A 185 3.66 12.56 -6.19
N ILE A 186 4.78 13.03 -6.74
CA ILE A 186 4.96 13.35 -8.15
C ILE A 186 6.14 12.51 -8.60
N SER A 187 5.94 11.73 -9.67
CA SER A 187 6.97 10.84 -10.17
C SER A 187 7.17 11.02 -11.66
N ALA A 188 8.41 10.86 -12.12
CA ALA A 188 8.77 10.88 -13.52
C ALA A 188 9.68 9.70 -13.85
N GLY A 189 9.47 9.10 -15.02
CA GLY A 189 10.33 8.03 -15.52
C GLY A 189 10.60 8.18 -17.00
N ILE A 190 11.82 7.88 -17.39
CA ILE A 190 12.27 7.91 -18.79
C ILE A 190 12.88 6.55 -19.13
N LYS A 191 12.53 6.04 -20.30
CA LYS A 191 13.08 4.82 -20.88
C LYS A 191 13.75 5.11 -22.20
N LYS A 192 14.94 4.55 -22.42
CA LYS A 192 15.67 4.59 -23.68
C LYS A 192 15.91 3.20 -24.23
N LYS A 193 15.59 3.02 -25.50
CA LYS A 193 15.85 1.83 -26.29
C LYS A 193 17.27 1.84 -26.82
N GLY A 194 18.01 0.75 -26.65
CA GLY A 194 19.34 0.58 -27.19
C GLY A 194 19.31 0.32 -28.70
N SER A 195 20.41 0.67 -29.35
CA SER A 195 20.61 0.49 -30.82
C SER A 195 21.07 -0.93 -31.20
N GLY A 196 21.42 -1.77 -30.22
CA GLY A 196 21.96 -3.11 -30.47
C GLY A 196 20.94 -4.11 -31.03
N PRO A 197 21.40 -5.31 -31.49
CA PRO A 197 20.55 -6.29 -32.15
C PRO A 197 19.40 -6.81 -31.27
N HIS A 198 19.54 -6.76 -29.96
CA HIS A 198 18.52 -7.18 -29.00
C HIS A 198 17.59 -6.06 -28.54
N LYS A 199 17.89 -4.78 -28.92
CA LYS A 199 17.09 -3.60 -28.53
C LYS A 199 16.79 -3.56 -27.02
N ASN A 200 17.78 -3.89 -26.19
CA ASN A 200 17.66 -3.78 -24.73
C ASN A 200 17.27 -2.36 -24.34
N GLU A 201 16.54 -2.22 -23.25
CA GLU A 201 16.00 -0.95 -22.80
C GLU A 201 16.50 -0.61 -21.40
N LEU A 202 16.80 0.65 -21.15
CA LEU A 202 17.18 1.18 -19.84
C LEU A 202 16.20 2.26 -19.43
N SER A 203 15.69 2.16 -18.21
CA SER A 203 14.77 3.12 -17.64
C SER A 203 15.32 3.70 -16.34
N PHE A 204 15.14 5.00 -16.16
CA PHE A 204 15.40 5.73 -14.93
C PHE A 204 14.15 6.44 -14.48
N GLY A 205 13.97 6.58 -13.18
CA GLY A 205 12.87 7.32 -12.63
C GLY A 205 13.18 7.94 -11.28
N VAL A 206 12.47 9.01 -10.99
CA VAL A 206 12.54 9.73 -9.71
C VAL A 206 11.12 10.02 -9.26
N SER A 207 10.88 9.88 -7.98
CA SER A 207 9.66 10.26 -7.30
C SER A 207 9.99 11.16 -6.12
N SER A 208 9.28 12.25 -5.97
CA SER A 208 9.37 13.15 -4.83
C SER A 208 7.99 13.62 -4.45
N GLY A 209 7.86 14.22 -3.29
CA GLY A 209 6.60 14.76 -2.82
C GLY A 209 6.61 15.06 -1.34
N PHE A 210 5.44 15.03 -0.75
CA PHE A 210 5.21 15.50 0.59
C PHE A 210 4.59 14.39 1.45
N SER A 211 5.27 14.07 2.56
CA SER A 211 4.78 13.18 3.60
C SER A 211 4.17 14.01 4.70
N PHE A 212 2.98 13.65 5.18
CA PHE A 212 2.27 14.36 6.23
C PHE A 212 1.43 13.39 7.07
N GLY A 213 1.28 13.73 8.35
CA GLY A 213 0.52 12.87 9.24
C GLY A 213 0.40 13.38 10.66
N ILE A 214 -0.28 12.58 11.46
CA ILE A 214 -0.52 12.85 12.88
C ILE A 214 -0.20 11.56 13.65
N LYS A 215 0.38 11.73 14.84
CA LYS A 215 0.59 10.66 15.82
C LYS A 215 -0.05 11.15 17.10
N ASP A 216 -1.16 10.54 17.48
CA ASP A 216 -1.99 10.93 18.62
C ASP A 216 -2.10 9.74 19.57
N PHE A 217 -1.62 9.89 20.79
CA PHE A 217 -1.60 8.85 21.81
C PHE A 217 -2.22 9.39 23.09
N SER A 218 -3.16 8.65 23.65
CA SER A 218 -3.71 8.94 24.97
C SER A 218 -3.57 7.73 25.89
N THR A 219 -3.38 8.01 27.17
CA THR A 219 -3.38 7.06 28.26
C THR A 219 -4.33 7.58 29.34
N LYS A 220 -5.48 6.95 29.46
CA LYS A 220 -6.50 7.30 30.42
C LYS A 220 -6.48 6.31 31.58
N THR A 221 -6.36 6.80 32.81
CA THR A 221 -6.36 5.98 34.01
C THR A 221 -7.57 6.29 34.87
N THR A 222 -8.31 5.25 35.22
CA THR A 222 -9.47 5.33 36.11
C THR A 222 -9.22 4.41 37.30
N ILE A 223 -9.32 4.97 38.50
CA ILE A 223 -9.26 4.20 39.75
C ILE A 223 -10.69 4.02 40.20
N ILE A 224 -11.09 2.77 40.40
CA ILE A 224 -12.42 2.40 40.88
C ILE A 224 -12.28 1.94 42.34
N ASN A 225 -12.95 2.67 43.21
CA ASN A 225 -13.08 2.37 44.63
C ASN A 225 -14.53 2.59 45.06
N ASP A 226 -15.06 1.70 45.89
CA ASP A 226 -16.46 1.78 46.33
C ASP A 226 -16.72 2.92 47.32
N THR A 227 -15.67 3.50 47.90
CA THR A 227 -15.78 4.46 48.99
C THR A 227 -15.27 5.89 48.60
N VAL A 228 -14.26 5.95 47.72
CA VAL A 228 -13.62 7.19 47.35
C VAL A 228 -13.78 7.48 45.88
N PRO A 229 -14.42 8.57 45.48
CA PRO A 229 -14.51 9.00 44.06
C PRO A 229 -13.19 9.63 43.62
N TYR A 230 -12.33 8.84 43.00
CA TYR A 230 -11.10 9.35 42.40
C TYR A 230 -11.36 10.09 41.08
N LEU A 231 -10.63 11.17 40.85
CA LEU A 231 -10.58 11.81 39.54
C LEU A 231 -9.86 10.92 38.54
N LYS A 232 -10.33 10.94 37.31
CA LYS A 232 -9.69 10.23 36.20
C LYS A 232 -8.57 11.08 35.64
N SER A 233 -7.51 10.45 35.15
CA SER A 233 -6.40 11.15 34.52
C SER A 233 -6.29 10.80 33.04
N ASN A 234 -5.94 11.78 32.24
CA ASN A 234 -5.62 11.64 30.82
C ASN A 234 -4.23 12.23 30.57
N PHE A 235 -3.37 11.42 29.95
CA PHE A 235 -2.09 11.85 29.42
C PHE A 235 -2.13 11.68 27.90
N GLU A 236 -2.14 12.80 27.14
CA GLU A 236 -2.21 12.80 25.69
C GLU A 236 -0.96 13.43 25.09
N VAL A 237 -0.44 12.79 24.04
CA VAL A 237 0.68 13.29 23.22
C VAL A 237 0.25 13.28 21.77
N LYS A 238 0.13 14.48 21.21
CA LYS A 238 -0.27 14.70 19.83
C LYS A 238 0.84 15.36 19.04
N SER A 239 1.32 14.67 17.99
CA SER A 239 2.38 15.19 17.12
C SER A 239 1.87 15.30 15.69
N ARG A 240 2.04 16.47 15.09
CA ARG A 240 1.82 16.72 13.67
C ARG A 240 3.16 16.69 12.97
N MET A 241 3.26 15.92 11.87
CA MET A 241 4.52 15.75 11.17
C MET A 241 4.36 15.99 9.67
N TYR A 242 5.39 16.55 9.05
CA TYR A 242 5.42 16.80 7.61
C TYR A 242 6.85 16.95 7.09
N GLY A 243 7.08 16.59 5.83
CA GLY A 243 8.38 16.73 5.20
C GLY A 243 8.41 16.21 3.76
N LEU A 244 9.54 16.40 3.12
CA LEU A 244 9.78 15.92 1.76
C LEU A 244 10.36 14.52 1.78
N PHE A 245 10.06 13.75 0.75
CA PHE A 245 10.71 12.47 0.46
C PHE A 245 11.30 12.47 -0.94
N LEU A 246 12.25 11.56 -1.16
CA LEU A 246 12.86 11.32 -2.46
C LEU A 246 13.09 9.83 -2.65
N ASN A 247 12.60 9.30 -3.78
CA ASN A 247 12.81 7.94 -4.24
C ASN A 247 13.41 7.99 -5.65
N ALA A 248 14.35 7.11 -5.95
CA ALA A 248 14.93 6.95 -7.27
C ALA A 248 14.97 5.48 -7.65
N GLY A 249 14.83 5.19 -8.95
CA GLY A 249 14.83 3.84 -9.43
C GLY A 249 15.43 3.67 -10.82
N VAL A 250 15.83 2.44 -11.10
CA VAL A 250 16.36 2.03 -12.39
C VAL A 250 15.79 0.66 -12.76
N GLN A 251 15.53 0.45 -14.05
CA GLN A 251 15.17 -0.86 -14.60
C GLN A 251 15.93 -1.09 -15.90
N TYR A 252 16.44 -2.30 -16.08
CA TYR A 252 17.12 -2.76 -17.28
C TYR A 252 16.36 -3.93 -17.88
N PHE A 253 16.03 -3.85 -19.17
CA PHE A 253 15.26 -4.84 -19.91
C PHE A 253 16.17 -5.53 -20.91
N MET A 254 16.27 -6.84 -20.78
CA MET A 254 16.99 -7.70 -21.72
C MET A 254 15.97 -8.48 -22.55
N HIS A 255 16.10 -8.35 -23.88
CA HIS A 255 15.31 -9.10 -24.82
C HIS A 255 16.14 -10.24 -25.38
N PHE A 256 15.71 -11.48 -25.17
CA PHE A 256 16.39 -12.65 -25.68
C PHE A 256 15.97 -12.98 -27.11
N LYS A 257 16.85 -13.63 -27.87
CA LYS A 257 16.58 -14.07 -29.27
C LYS A 257 15.34 -14.94 -29.39
N ASN A 258 15.01 -15.72 -28.36
CA ASN A 258 13.84 -16.58 -28.31
C ASN A 258 12.52 -15.85 -28.03
N GLY A 259 12.54 -14.53 -27.82
CA GLY A 259 11.38 -13.71 -27.52
C GLY A 259 11.01 -13.61 -26.04
N ALA A 260 11.73 -14.29 -25.13
CA ALA A 260 11.61 -14.07 -23.69
C ALA A 260 12.23 -12.73 -23.27
N THR A 261 11.82 -12.19 -22.13
CA THR A 261 12.39 -10.96 -21.57
C THR A 261 12.77 -11.15 -20.12
N LEU A 262 13.89 -10.58 -19.72
CA LEU A 262 14.32 -10.46 -18.33
C LEU A 262 14.40 -8.98 -17.99
N ARG A 263 13.84 -8.60 -16.86
CA ARG A 263 13.94 -7.24 -16.31
C ARG A 263 14.61 -7.33 -14.97
N ILE A 264 15.57 -6.48 -14.75
CA ILE A 264 16.24 -6.30 -13.46
C ILE A 264 15.95 -4.87 -13.04
N GLY A 265 15.56 -4.69 -11.80
CA GLY A 265 15.26 -3.39 -11.22
C GLY A 265 15.97 -3.17 -9.91
N SER A 266 16.17 -1.90 -9.58
CA SER A 266 16.61 -1.46 -8.27
C SER A 266 15.96 -0.12 -7.95
N TYR A 267 15.70 0.13 -6.68
CA TYR A 267 15.25 1.43 -6.19
C TYR A 267 15.89 1.77 -4.85
N ALA A 268 15.86 3.04 -4.51
CA ALA A 268 16.28 3.58 -3.24
C ALA A 268 15.31 4.65 -2.77
N ASP A 269 14.70 4.46 -1.60
CA ASP A 269 14.06 5.51 -0.82
C ASP A 269 15.10 6.16 0.07
N LEU A 270 15.33 7.45 -0.11
CA LEU A 270 16.29 8.17 0.68
C LEU A 270 15.75 8.47 2.08
N LYS A 271 16.67 8.62 3.03
CA LYS A 271 16.36 9.05 4.39
C LYS A 271 15.53 10.34 4.38
N GLN A 272 14.44 10.36 5.13
CA GLN A 272 13.52 11.51 5.24
C GLN A 272 13.65 12.12 6.64
N LYS A 273 13.69 13.44 6.69
CA LYS A 273 13.56 14.20 7.92
C LYS A 273 12.24 14.96 7.89
N LEU A 274 11.30 14.54 8.73
CA LEU A 274 10.02 15.21 8.90
C LEU A 274 10.14 16.25 10.01
N ASN A 275 9.68 17.46 9.76
CA ASN A 275 9.47 18.45 10.81
C ASN A 275 8.25 18.02 11.64
N ALA A 276 8.35 18.15 12.95
CA ALA A 276 7.27 17.78 13.85
C ALA A 276 6.97 18.89 14.86
N LYS A 277 5.71 18.96 15.26
CA LYS A 277 5.23 19.79 16.36
C LYS A 277 4.42 18.92 17.29
N GLN A 278 4.81 18.87 18.55
CA GLN A 278 4.20 18.04 19.57
C GLN A 278 3.51 18.90 20.63
N SER A 279 2.29 18.52 20.96
CA SER A 279 1.57 19.03 22.13
C SER A 279 1.37 17.88 23.11
N THR A 280 1.60 18.15 24.38
CA THR A 280 1.42 17.19 25.47
C THR A 280 0.45 17.81 26.48
N ILE A 281 -0.57 17.07 26.85
CA ILE A 281 -1.59 17.44 27.82
C ILE A 281 -1.59 16.39 28.93
N ASN A 282 -1.53 16.86 30.16
CA ASN A 282 -1.76 16.01 31.33
C ASN A 282 -2.88 16.68 32.14
N GLU A 283 -4.04 16.01 32.24
CA GLU A 283 -5.25 16.57 32.77
C GLU A 283 -5.99 15.55 33.66
N THR A 284 -6.82 16.08 34.53
CA THR A 284 -7.85 15.31 35.23
C THR A 284 -9.20 15.59 34.59
N PHE A 285 -10.01 14.55 34.46
CA PHE A 285 -11.32 14.63 33.83
C PHE A 285 -12.39 13.83 34.55
N THR A 286 -13.64 14.11 34.22
CA THR A 286 -14.79 13.26 34.59
C THR A 286 -15.68 13.06 33.39
N TYR A 287 -16.67 12.16 33.50
CA TYR A 287 -17.70 12.02 32.48
C TYR A 287 -18.92 12.87 32.85
N ASP A 288 -19.49 13.56 31.88
CA ASP A 288 -20.78 14.23 32.00
C ASP A 288 -21.94 13.20 31.99
N TYR A 289 -23.15 13.70 32.11
CA TYR A 289 -24.37 12.86 32.13
C TYR A 289 -24.59 12.10 30.80
N ASN A 290 -24.04 12.57 29.70
CA ASN A 290 -24.13 11.95 28.37
C ASN A 290 -22.93 11.02 28.07
N GLY A 291 -21.99 10.84 29.02
CA GLY A 291 -20.77 10.08 28.84
C GLY A 291 -19.65 10.83 28.12
N GLY A 292 -19.79 12.13 27.90
CA GLY A 292 -18.76 13.01 27.38
C GLY A 292 -17.66 13.29 28.40
N GLU A 293 -16.41 13.41 27.95
CA GLU A 293 -15.28 13.75 28.81
C GLU A 293 -15.26 15.26 29.08
N VAL A 294 -15.26 15.64 30.36
CA VAL A 294 -15.16 17.04 30.80
C VAL A 294 -13.87 17.19 31.59
N MET A 295 -12.97 18.02 31.09
CA MET A 295 -11.73 18.37 31.78
C MET A 295 -12.07 19.12 33.07
N ILE A 296 -11.45 18.73 34.21
CA ILE A 296 -11.57 19.36 35.48
C ILE A 296 -10.40 20.31 35.70
N ASP A 297 -9.17 19.80 35.54
CA ASP A 297 -7.97 20.60 35.71
C ASP A 297 -6.86 20.12 34.78
N SER A 298 -6.04 21.06 34.33
CA SER A 298 -4.86 20.81 33.51
C SER A 298 -3.60 20.87 34.35
N VAL A 299 -3.02 19.73 34.64
CA VAL A 299 -1.80 19.60 35.47
C VAL A 299 -0.57 20.13 34.73
N SER A 300 -0.48 19.87 33.45
CA SER A 300 0.59 20.36 32.58
C SER A 300 0.16 20.43 31.13
N LEU A 301 0.57 21.51 30.46
CA LEU A 301 0.33 21.74 29.05
C LEU A 301 1.61 22.22 28.37
N ALA A 302 2.09 21.46 27.39
CA ALA A 302 3.15 21.92 26.48
C ALA A 302 2.59 21.93 25.07
N SER A 303 2.61 23.08 24.41
CA SER A 303 2.03 23.23 23.08
C SER A 303 3.10 23.48 22.02
N ASP A 304 2.96 22.85 20.87
CA ASP A 304 3.74 23.10 19.65
C ASP A 304 5.27 23.00 19.83
N VAL A 305 5.74 22.10 20.70
CA VAL A 305 7.17 21.82 20.86
C VAL A 305 7.73 21.31 19.55
N LYS A 306 8.65 22.06 18.97
CA LYS A 306 9.27 21.76 17.69
C LYS A 306 10.29 20.61 17.83
N GLY A 307 10.30 19.71 16.86
CA GLY A 307 11.26 18.61 16.76
C GLY A 307 11.30 18.02 15.37
N SER A 308 11.92 16.87 15.27
CA SER A 308 12.01 16.14 14.00
C SER A 308 11.82 14.65 14.17
N ILE A 309 11.28 14.02 13.13
CA ILE A 309 11.17 12.58 13.02
C ILE A 309 12.00 12.13 11.83
N LEU A 310 12.88 11.15 12.07
CA LEU A 310 13.76 10.62 11.07
C LEU A 310 13.26 9.27 10.59
N ILE A 311 12.87 9.19 9.32
CA ILE A 311 12.53 7.93 8.66
C ILE A 311 13.77 7.45 7.91
N PRO A 312 14.21 6.20 8.11
CA PRO A 312 15.42 5.68 7.50
C PRO A 312 15.25 5.40 6.01
N ALA A 313 16.39 5.19 5.34
CA ALA A 313 16.45 4.78 3.95
C ALA A 313 16.07 3.32 3.77
N SER A 314 15.47 3.01 2.61
CA SER A 314 15.17 1.65 2.15
C SER A 314 15.74 1.43 0.75
N TYR A 315 16.16 0.20 0.47
CA TYR A 315 16.76 -0.19 -0.80
C TYR A 315 16.15 -1.51 -1.27
N GLY A 316 15.97 -1.63 -2.56
CA GLY A 316 15.47 -2.87 -3.11
C GLY A 316 16.10 -3.23 -4.44
N VAL A 317 16.24 -4.55 -4.66
CA VAL A 317 16.63 -5.14 -5.94
C VAL A 317 15.65 -6.25 -6.29
N GLY A 318 15.37 -6.42 -7.56
CA GLY A 318 14.46 -7.45 -7.99
C GLY A 318 14.55 -7.74 -9.49
N PHE A 319 13.94 -8.84 -9.88
CA PHE A 319 13.87 -9.21 -11.29
C PHE A 319 12.52 -9.81 -11.63
N THR A 320 12.16 -9.72 -12.92
CA THR A 320 11.03 -10.44 -13.49
C THR A 320 11.44 -11.06 -14.82
N TYR A 321 11.10 -12.33 -14.99
CA TYR A 321 11.28 -13.08 -16.23
C TYR A 321 9.92 -13.31 -16.88
N GLN A 322 9.78 -12.95 -18.14
CA GLN A 322 8.58 -13.19 -18.93
C GLN A 322 8.91 -14.21 -20.04
N SER A 323 8.09 -15.26 -20.12
CA SER A 323 8.25 -16.33 -21.08
C SER A 323 8.09 -15.84 -22.54
N LYS A 324 8.64 -16.59 -23.50
CA LYS A 324 8.51 -16.36 -24.94
C LYS A 324 7.06 -16.11 -25.38
N ASN A 325 6.14 -16.87 -24.86
CA ASN A 325 4.71 -16.79 -25.21
C ASN A 325 4.00 -15.64 -24.49
N LYS A 326 4.72 -14.90 -23.61
CA LYS A 326 4.16 -13.86 -22.73
C LYS A 326 3.06 -14.33 -21.79
N GLN A 327 2.89 -15.65 -21.64
CA GLN A 327 1.86 -16.24 -20.79
C GLN A 327 2.31 -16.37 -19.34
N TRP A 328 3.59 -16.60 -19.09
CA TRP A 328 4.15 -16.71 -17.75
C TRP A 328 5.08 -15.56 -17.44
N LEU A 329 4.88 -14.97 -16.29
CA LEU A 329 5.81 -14.03 -15.69
C LEU A 329 6.16 -14.57 -14.30
N LEU A 330 7.44 -14.66 -14.00
CA LEU A 330 7.97 -15.06 -12.70
C LEU A 330 8.86 -13.94 -12.19
N GLY A 331 8.89 -13.71 -10.89
CA GLY A 331 9.74 -12.67 -10.32
C GLY A 331 10.08 -12.89 -8.87
N ALA A 332 11.14 -12.22 -8.45
CA ALA A 332 11.54 -12.13 -7.06
C ALA A 332 12.14 -10.76 -6.76
N ASP A 333 11.84 -10.26 -5.55
CA ASP A 333 12.35 -9.01 -5.02
C ASP A 333 12.99 -9.23 -3.65
N TYR A 334 14.02 -8.47 -3.36
CA TYR A 334 14.66 -8.35 -2.05
C TYR A 334 14.74 -6.88 -1.66
N GLU A 335 14.25 -6.56 -0.49
CA GLU A 335 14.18 -5.19 0.05
C GLU A 335 14.78 -5.16 1.44
N VAL A 336 15.52 -4.11 1.76
CA VAL A 336 16.12 -3.86 3.07
C VAL A 336 15.78 -2.45 3.51
N SER A 337 15.42 -2.29 4.78
CA SER A 337 15.14 -0.99 5.40
C SER A 337 15.86 -0.85 6.73
N ASN A 338 16.53 0.28 6.92
CA ASN A 338 17.44 0.51 8.03
C ASN A 338 16.76 1.12 9.27
N TRP A 339 15.68 0.49 9.78
CA TRP A 339 14.84 1.02 10.84
C TRP A 339 15.52 1.24 12.18
N ASN A 340 16.71 0.70 12.45
CA ASN A 340 17.52 1.05 13.61
C ASN A 340 17.89 2.55 13.65
N ASN A 341 17.86 3.23 12.50
CA ASN A 341 18.15 4.65 12.37
C ASN A 341 16.91 5.54 12.54
N TYR A 342 15.74 4.95 12.81
CA TYR A 342 14.54 5.72 13.14
C TYR A 342 14.77 6.54 14.41
N ARG A 343 14.33 7.80 14.41
CA ARG A 343 14.36 8.69 15.59
C ARG A 343 13.07 9.48 15.66
N TYR A 344 12.52 9.56 16.85
CA TYR A 344 11.39 10.38 17.18
C TYR A 344 11.82 11.39 18.23
N TYR A 345 11.91 12.69 17.87
CA TYR A 345 12.47 13.74 18.73
C TYR A 345 13.86 13.34 19.27
N ASP A 346 14.73 12.84 18.40
CA ASP A 346 16.06 12.32 18.67
C ASP A 346 16.13 11.08 19.60
N GLN A 347 14.98 10.58 20.05
CA GLN A 347 14.86 9.35 20.82
C GLN A 347 14.76 8.12 19.92
N THR A 348 15.33 7.01 20.39
CA THR A 348 15.16 5.70 19.76
C THR A 348 13.80 5.12 20.12
N ASP A 349 13.25 4.29 19.24
CA ASP A 349 12.01 3.53 19.48
C ASP A 349 12.30 2.02 19.31
N TYR A 350 11.33 1.18 19.59
CA TYR A 350 11.41 -0.29 19.47
C TYR A 350 11.43 -0.74 18.00
N THR A 351 12.39 -0.26 17.23
CA THR A 351 12.54 -0.56 15.81
C THR A 351 13.83 -1.34 15.53
N GLN A 352 13.79 -2.23 14.53
CA GLN A 352 14.94 -3.00 14.04
C GLN A 352 15.03 -2.92 12.52
N ASN A 353 16.24 -3.09 11.99
CA ASN A 353 16.42 -3.29 10.56
C ASN A 353 15.62 -4.50 10.11
N ASN A 354 14.93 -4.35 8.98
CA ASN A 354 14.18 -5.44 8.39
C ASN A 354 14.56 -5.67 6.93
N TRP A 355 14.29 -6.86 6.48
CA TRP A 355 14.38 -7.25 5.08
C TRP A 355 13.13 -8.05 4.70
N VAL A 356 12.79 -8.02 3.43
CA VAL A 356 11.65 -8.79 2.90
C VAL A 356 12.05 -9.43 1.59
N ILE A 357 11.80 -10.73 1.48
CA ILE A 357 11.87 -11.48 0.23
C ILE A 357 10.46 -11.67 -0.28
N ARG A 358 10.25 -11.38 -1.57
CA ARG A 358 8.98 -11.58 -2.27
C ARG A 358 9.20 -12.46 -3.47
N VAL A 359 8.31 -13.41 -3.70
CA VAL A 359 8.33 -14.29 -4.89
C VAL A 359 6.92 -14.36 -5.44
N GLY A 360 6.81 -14.31 -6.76
CA GLY A 360 5.50 -14.37 -7.39
C GLY A 360 5.51 -14.79 -8.84
N ALA A 361 4.31 -15.17 -9.28
CA ALA A 361 4.06 -15.61 -10.64
C ALA A 361 2.75 -15.01 -11.17
N GLU A 362 2.72 -14.71 -12.46
CA GLU A 362 1.51 -14.35 -13.21
C GLU A 362 1.34 -15.32 -14.37
N TYR A 363 0.13 -15.81 -14.56
CA TYR A 363 -0.27 -16.58 -15.72
C TYR A 363 -1.32 -15.82 -16.53
N TYR A 364 -1.03 -15.58 -17.80
CA TYR A 364 -1.91 -14.92 -18.75
C TYR A 364 -2.19 -15.84 -19.93
N PRO A 365 -3.39 -16.47 -19.99
CA PRO A 365 -3.72 -17.46 -21.02
C PRO A 365 -3.74 -16.91 -22.45
N ALA A 366 -3.94 -15.59 -22.62
CA ALA A 366 -4.08 -14.97 -23.93
C ALA A 366 -2.90 -15.26 -24.85
N LYS A 367 -3.21 -15.71 -26.06
CA LYS A 367 -2.24 -15.98 -27.11
C LYS A 367 -2.00 -14.75 -27.96
N SER A 368 -0.75 -14.46 -28.28
CA SER A 368 -0.35 -13.30 -29.07
C SER A 368 -0.81 -13.35 -30.55
N ASN A 369 -1.17 -14.54 -31.05
CA ASN A 369 -1.63 -14.76 -32.44
C ASN A 369 -3.12 -14.47 -32.68
N GLY A 370 -3.81 -13.89 -31.72
CA GLY A 370 -5.22 -13.51 -31.85
C GLY A 370 -6.24 -14.67 -31.78
N ALA A 371 -5.79 -15.90 -31.50
CA ALA A 371 -6.66 -17.08 -31.40
C ALA A 371 -7.50 -17.14 -30.11
N ASN A 372 -7.59 -16.03 -29.38
CA ASN A 372 -8.32 -15.94 -28.13
C ASN A 372 -9.82 -15.79 -28.41
N ARG A 373 -10.65 -16.65 -27.85
CA ARG A 373 -12.10 -16.68 -28.11
C ARG A 373 -12.95 -16.55 -26.86
N LYS A 374 -12.40 -16.92 -25.70
CA LYS A 374 -13.13 -16.96 -24.42
C LYS A 374 -12.73 -15.77 -23.55
N TYR A 375 -13.63 -15.31 -22.71
CA TYR A 375 -13.34 -14.27 -21.72
C TYR A 375 -12.22 -14.68 -20.74
N SER A 376 -12.20 -15.95 -20.34
CA SER A 376 -11.17 -16.53 -19.46
C SER A 376 -9.74 -16.38 -20.01
N ASP A 377 -9.57 -16.29 -21.33
CA ASP A 377 -8.26 -16.13 -21.96
C ASP A 377 -7.64 -14.76 -21.66
N TYR A 378 -8.46 -13.77 -21.27
CA TYR A 378 -8.03 -12.41 -20.96
C TYR A 378 -7.91 -12.12 -19.46
N ILE A 379 -8.23 -13.10 -18.61
CA ILE A 379 -8.04 -13.00 -17.16
C ILE A 379 -6.57 -13.30 -16.86
N LYS A 380 -5.94 -12.42 -16.07
CA LYS A 380 -4.61 -12.68 -15.51
C LYS A 380 -4.75 -13.30 -14.13
N TYR A 381 -4.09 -14.42 -13.92
CA TYR A 381 -4.07 -15.16 -12.66
C TYR A 381 -2.72 -14.96 -11.98
N ARG A 382 -2.72 -14.73 -10.69
CA ARG A 382 -1.51 -14.42 -9.92
C ARG A 382 -1.44 -15.21 -8.64
N THR A 383 -0.21 -15.54 -8.25
CA THR A 383 0.09 -16.14 -6.95
C THR A 383 1.47 -15.71 -6.50
N GLY A 384 1.68 -15.73 -5.19
CA GLY A 384 2.98 -15.40 -4.62
C GLY A 384 3.02 -15.56 -3.11
N CYS A 385 4.16 -15.23 -2.55
CA CYS A 385 4.37 -15.17 -1.11
C CYS A 385 5.45 -14.14 -0.77
N TYR A 386 5.44 -13.70 0.48
CA TYR A 386 6.52 -12.90 1.03
C TYR A 386 6.87 -13.34 2.45
N TYR A 387 8.11 -13.08 2.83
CA TYR A 387 8.65 -13.42 4.13
C TYR A 387 9.72 -12.42 4.57
N GLY A 388 9.72 -12.07 5.85
CA GLY A 388 10.77 -11.25 6.46
C GLY A 388 10.49 -10.94 7.91
N PRO A 389 11.44 -10.38 8.67
CA PRO A 389 11.20 -9.84 9.99
C PRO A 389 10.36 -8.56 9.91
N ASP A 390 9.56 -8.32 10.94
CA ASP A 390 8.89 -7.03 11.12
C ASP A 390 9.90 -5.95 11.52
N TYR A 391 9.60 -4.69 11.24
CA TYR A 391 10.45 -3.57 11.63
C TYR A 391 10.33 -3.22 13.13
N ILE A 392 9.28 -3.70 13.81
CA ILE A 392 9.10 -3.53 15.26
C ILE A 392 9.67 -4.74 15.98
N LYS A 393 10.51 -4.46 16.98
CA LYS A 393 11.09 -5.45 17.89
C LYS A 393 10.94 -4.97 19.32
N LEU A 394 10.13 -5.68 20.11
CA LEU A 394 10.02 -5.46 21.55
C LEU A 394 11.08 -6.30 22.27
N THR A 395 10.75 -7.53 22.63
CA THR A 395 11.68 -8.47 23.26
C THR A 395 12.29 -9.41 22.22
N GLU A 396 11.46 -9.90 21.30
CA GLU A 396 11.86 -10.80 20.23
C GLU A 396 11.53 -10.24 18.85
N SER A 397 12.27 -10.71 17.82
CA SER A 397 11.99 -10.37 16.44
C SER A 397 10.69 -11.03 16.01
N ARG A 398 9.80 -10.25 15.41
CA ARG A 398 8.52 -10.70 14.87
C ARG A 398 8.70 -11.06 13.40
N THR A 399 8.22 -12.23 12.99
CA THR A 399 8.20 -12.61 11.56
C THR A 399 6.91 -12.16 10.92
N ASN A 400 6.98 -11.74 9.66
CA ASN A 400 5.84 -11.41 8.80
C ASN A 400 5.89 -12.31 7.57
N PHE A 401 4.82 -13.08 7.36
CA PHE A 401 4.72 -14.04 6.27
C PHE A 401 3.30 -14.07 5.74
N ALA A 402 3.15 -14.11 4.42
CA ALA A 402 1.85 -14.34 3.78
C ALA A 402 1.97 -15.07 2.45
N PHE A 403 0.91 -15.81 2.13
CA PHE A 403 0.57 -16.25 0.79
C PHE A 403 -0.41 -15.29 0.15
N THR A 404 -0.27 -15.12 -1.14
CA THR A 404 -1.10 -14.19 -1.92
C THR A 404 -1.64 -14.85 -3.18
N GLY A 405 -2.80 -14.37 -3.62
CA GLY A 405 -3.38 -14.71 -4.91
C GLY A 405 -4.07 -13.50 -5.50
N GLY A 406 -4.27 -13.48 -6.81
CA GLY A 406 -4.91 -12.33 -7.45
C GLY A 406 -5.46 -12.62 -8.84
N LEU A 407 -6.42 -11.78 -9.24
CA LEU A 407 -7.05 -11.83 -10.57
C LEU A 407 -7.12 -10.42 -11.15
N SER A 408 -6.89 -10.29 -12.46
CA SER A 408 -7.29 -9.09 -13.20
C SER A 408 -8.37 -9.44 -14.21
N LEU A 409 -9.52 -8.82 -14.05
CA LEU A 409 -10.73 -9.04 -14.83
C LEU A 409 -10.93 -7.84 -15.77
N PRO A 410 -10.72 -7.99 -17.10
CA PRO A 410 -10.99 -6.90 -18.03
C PRO A 410 -12.51 -6.67 -18.12
N LEU A 411 -12.93 -5.44 -17.80
CA LEU A 411 -14.35 -5.03 -17.92
C LEU A 411 -14.69 -4.53 -19.32
N THR A 412 -13.68 -4.16 -20.11
CA THR A 412 -13.84 -3.80 -21.52
C THR A 412 -13.61 -4.99 -22.43
N THR A 413 -14.36 -5.07 -23.51
CA THR A 413 -14.20 -6.16 -24.48
C THR A 413 -12.90 -6.02 -25.25
N PRO A 414 -12.24 -7.14 -25.60
CA PRO A 414 -10.98 -7.10 -26.36
C PRO A 414 -11.08 -6.36 -27.69
N ARG A 415 -12.21 -6.41 -28.35
CA ARG A 415 -12.46 -5.66 -29.60
C ARG A 415 -12.44 -4.15 -29.39
N TYR A 416 -13.02 -3.69 -28.26
CA TYR A 416 -13.02 -2.28 -27.90
C TYR A 416 -11.60 -1.79 -27.57
N ILE A 417 -10.81 -2.60 -26.86
CA ILE A 417 -9.43 -2.31 -26.56
C ILE A 417 -8.60 -2.16 -27.87
N GLN A 418 -8.81 -3.07 -28.83
CA GLN A 418 -8.10 -3.03 -30.12
C GLN A 418 -8.49 -1.81 -30.97
N SER A 419 -9.74 -1.38 -30.94
CA SER A 419 -10.24 -0.29 -31.76
C SER A 419 -9.93 1.09 -31.17
N ARG A 420 -9.99 1.23 -29.85
CA ARG A 420 -9.86 2.53 -29.17
C ARG A 420 -8.64 2.65 -28.24
N GLY A 421 -8.00 1.53 -27.88
CA GLY A 421 -6.88 1.52 -26.94
C GLY A 421 -7.29 1.88 -25.50
N GLU A 422 -8.58 1.92 -25.21
CA GLU A 422 -9.12 2.24 -23.89
C GLU A 422 -9.56 0.95 -23.19
N TYR A 423 -9.29 0.86 -21.90
CA TYR A 423 -9.70 -0.30 -21.10
C TYR A 423 -10.03 0.07 -19.66
N VAL A 424 -10.82 -0.78 -19.04
CA VAL A 424 -11.09 -0.79 -17.61
C VAL A 424 -10.87 -2.21 -17.11
N THR A 425 -10.07 -2.34 -16.06
CA THR A 425 -9.74 -3.64 -15.45
C THR A 425 -10.04 -3.58 -13.97
N LEU A 426 -10.79 -4.57 -13.49
CA LEU A 426 -10.98 -4.83 -12.07
C LEU A 426 -9.86 -5.76 -11.60
N ASN A 427 -9.06 -5.29 -10.66
CA ASN A 427 -7.99 -6.06 -10.05
C ASN A 427 -8.41 -6.51 -8.65
N THR A 428 -8.22 -7.76 -8.33
CA THR A 428 -8.46 -8.29 -6.99
C THR A 428 -7.23 -9.00 -6.50
N SER A 429 -6.92 -8.87 -5.23
CA SER A 429 -5.92 -9.70 -4.57
C SER A 429 -6.40 -10.15 -3.19
N PHE A 430 -5.90 -11.27 -2.79
CA PHE A 430 -6.20 -11.93 -1.54
C PHE A 430 -4.89 -12.30 -0.85
N GLU A 431 -4.77 -11.98 0.44
CA GLU A 431 -3.59 -12.27 1.24
C GLU A 431 -4.02 -12.97 2.53
N ILE A 432 -3.38 -14.10 2.83
CA ILE A 432 -3.49 -14.77 4.13
C ILE A 432 -2.10 -14.87 4.72
N GLY A 433 -1.96 -14.38 5.96
CA GLY A 433 -0.66 -14.38 6.60
C GLY A 433 -0.72 -14.28 8.10
N SER A 434 0.46 -14.23 8.68
CA SER A 434 0.63 -14.02 10.11
C SER A 434 1.83 -13.13 10.39
N ARG A 435 1.72 -12.37 11.46
CA ARG A 435 2.77 -11.50 11.97
C ARG A 435 2.95 -11.76 13.46
N GLY A 436 4.19 -11.85 13.92
CA GLY A 436 4.50 -12.03 15.31
C GLY A 436 4.75 -13.47 15.74
N SER A 437 5.01 -13.64 17.03
CA SER A 437 5.29 -14.93 17.66
C SER A 437 4.41 -15.11 18.90
N ASN A 438 4.06 -16.34 19.21
CA ASN A 438 3.33 -16.70 20.45
C ASN A 438 4.27 -16.91 21.64
N VAL A 439 5.57 -16.67 21.48
CA VAL A 439 6.58 -16.95 22.53
C VAL A 439 6.65 -15.73 23.45
N ASN A 440 6.72 -15.96 24.75
CA ASN A 440 7.04 -14.97 25.79
C ASN A 440 6.21 -13.66 25.74
N THR A 441 4.92 -13.72 26.09
CA THR A 441 4.04 -12.54 26.25
C THR A 441 3.73 -11.72 24.97
N GLY A 442 4.14 -12.21 23.80
CA GLY A 442 3.84 -11.57 22.54
C GLY A 442 2.39 -11.76 22.08
N ILE A 443 1.95 -10.86 21.20
CA ILE A 443 0.67 -11.00 20.48
C ILE A 443 0.96 -11.49 19.07
N LYS A 444 0.38 -12.61 18.68
CA LYS A 444 0.37 -13.09 17.31
C LYS A 444 -0.81 -12.49 16.57
N GLU A 445 -0.55 -11.89 15.43
CA GLU A 445 -1.56 -11.38 14.53
C GLU A 445 -1.70 -12.33 13.33
N GLY A 446 -2.90 -12.90 13.14
CA GLY A 446 -3.28 -13.52 11.89
C GLY A 446 -4.04 -12.51 11.06
N PHE A 447 -3.79 -12.40 9.77
CA PHE A 447 -4.54 -11.49 8.91
C PHE A 447 -5.02 -12.15 7.63
N THR A 448 -6.16 -11.68 7.17
CA THR A 448 -6.73 -11.96 5.85
C THR A 448 -7.10 -10.64 5.23
N ARG A 449 -6.48 -10.31 4.09
CA ARG A 449 -6.75 -9.08 3.36
C ARG A 449 -7.40 -9.39 2.02
N ILE A 450 -8.46 -8.67 1.72
CA ILE A 450 -9.12 -8.69 0.41
C ILE A 450 -8.93 -7.30 -0.19
N ASN A 451 -8.28 -7.25 -1.33
CA ASN A 451 -7.99 -6.00 -1.99
C ASN A 451 -8.74 -5.92 -3.32
N VAL A 452 -9.31 -4.76 -3.59
CA VAL A 452 -10.05 -4.47 -4.82
C VAL A 452 -9.53 -3.18 -5.42
N GLY A 453 -9.16 -3.20 -6.68
CA GLY A 453 -8.66 -2.05 -7.42
C GLY A 453 -9.27 -1.91 -8.79
N LEU A 454 -9.35 -0.69 -9.24
CA LEU A 454 -9.82 -0.32 -10.55
C LEU A 454 -8.71 0.40 -11.29
N SER A 455 -8.29 -0.18 -12.42
CA SER A 455 -7.34 0.46 -13.33
C SER A 455 -8.06 0.82 -14.62
N MET A 456 -8.00 2.09 -14.98
CA MET A 456 -8.63 2.62 -16.18
C MET A 456 -7.56 3.30 -17.04
N ASN A 457 -7.64 3.05 -18.33
CA ASN A 457 -6.85 3.74 -19.32
C ASN A 457 -7.80 4.42 -20.32
N ALA A 458 -7.70 5.73 -20.42
CA ALA A 458 -8.54 6.53 -21.29
C ALA A 458 -7.71 7.62 -21.99
N ARG A 459 -8.23 8.09 -23.11
CA ARG A 459 -7.62 9.18 -23.88
C ARG A 459 -8.03 10.51 -23.27
N TRP A 460 -7.13 11.14 -22.56
CA TRP A 460 -7.33 12.51 -22.07
C TRP A 460 -6.55 13.49 -22.95
N PHE A 461 -6.92 14.76 -22.91
CA PHE A 461 -6.25 15.86 -23.62
C PHE A 461 -6.30 15.76 -25.16
N GLN A 462 -7.29 15.11 -25.74
CA GLN A 462 -7.52 15.18 -27.17
C GLN A 462 -8.25 16.48 -27.55
N LYS A 463 -7.66 17.22 -28.48
CA LYS A 463 -8.36 18.33 -29.12
C LYS A 463 -9.55 17.77 -29.90
N ARG A 464 -10.77 18.12 -29.50
CA ARG A 464 -11.96 17.76 -30.30
C ARG A 464 -11.86 18.48 -31.64
N SER A 465 -11.81 17.74 -32.72
CA SER A 465 -12.05 18.27 -34.05
C SER A 465 -13.56 18.50 -34.16
N TYR A 466 -13.97 19.74 -34.27
CA TYR A 466 -15.33 20.07 -34.65
C TYR A 466 -15.28 20.10 -36.18
N ASP A 467 -15.89 19.12 -36.84
CA ASP A 467 -16.20 19.12 -38.24
C ASP A 467 -17.42 20.00 -38.48
#